data_f47acf35eb40459e968b3a89933c3035
#
_entry.id   f47acf35eb40459e968b3a89933c3035
#
_cell.length_a   1.000
_cell.length_b   1.000
_cell.length_c   1.000
_cell.angle_alpha   90.00
_cell.angle_beta   90.00
_cell.angle_gamma   90.00
#
_symmetry.space_group_name_H-M   'P 1'
#
loop_
_entity.id
_entity.type
_entity.pdbx_description
1 polymer ?
#
loop_
_entity_poly.entity_id
_entity_poly.type
_entity_poly.pdbx_seq_one_letter_code
_entity_poly.pdbx_strand_id
1 'polypeptide(L)'
;MRITRRRFLGGAAAAAAVGAGGIYELVDRLGSAPARPVVEPAGMPPEQHLIDLSTVHSEGVEVVVPPLHSEIVTATLDVHDLRAAQRDLEDVLRTLDARHPLTAAGLGVTVAWGMPYFERLVPAQAKAHLPYDRRANRPALLPTRRFPSDPSETLLERNDVAVLMRSDRREHIDAARTAIFDLPFFTVTSIRRGFAGGGFDGGRSLPKKMAMAAGVPGADLIPDGAELFLGFTSTQKAGLGPGKIANHETLGYVDLRSGYFHGGTHMHLSHIAEDLEAWYLNFDFDERLLTAFRPGMTGVHQGRQTIPQGPAQFSSESQLERQFHQTGRFGHSASIQATSRLLQDTTGADGTLYPKGTAIPQRADFNTLDNPFAFSSDPKRDGMSKEASAGVHFVVFNPSGDDFERNRLAMDGVLPGGKKLAVPPRNRAQGFNSVLTTTHRQNFLVPPRRNRSFPLVEL
;
A
#
# COMPACT_ATOMS: atom_id res chain seq x y z
N MET A 1 9.39 -27.04 21.83
CA MET A 1 9.48 -26.17 23.03
C MET A 1 8.10 -26.02 23.62
N ARG A 2 7.81 -26.51 24.85
CA ARG A 2 6.44 -26.45 25.43
C ARG A 2 6.18 -25.02 25.92
N ILE A 3 5.19 -24.34 25.33
CA ILE A 3 4.72 -23.02 25.77
C ILE A 3 4.04 -23.21 27.15
N THR A 4 4.54 -22.52 28.16
CA THR A 4 3.99 -22.63 29.52
C THR A 4 2.69 -21.83 29.63
N ARG A 5 1.69 -22.36 30.39
CA ARG A 5 0.39 -21.75 30.70
C ARG A 5 0.47 -20.27 31.14
N ARG A 6 1.56 -19.84 31.75
CA ARG A 6 1.78 -18.44 32.18
C ARG A 6 1.95 -17.45 31.01
N ARG A 7 2.52 -17.87 29.87
CA ARG A 7 2.64 -17.01 28.67
C ARG A 7 1.30 -16.86 27.94
N PHE A 8 0.48 -17.91 27.97
CA PHE A 8 -0.87 -17.87 27.42
C PHE A 8 -1.79 -16.91 28.20
N LEU A 9 -1.70 -16.87 29.53
CA LEU A 9 -2.49 -15.98 30.37
C LEU A 9 -2.05 -14.51 30.28
N GLY A 10 -0.78 -14.25 29.97
CA GLY A 10 -0.28 -12.88 29.73
C GLY A 10 -0.82 -12.30 28.42
N GLY A 11 -0.96 -13.10 27.37
CA GLY A 11 -1.56 -12.68 26.08
C GLY A 11 -3.06 -12.41 26.20
N ALA A 12 -3.80 -13.28 26.93
CA ALA A 12 -5.23 -13.11 27.16
C ALA A 12 -5.58 -11.86 28.00
N ALA A 13 -4.71 -11.49 28.94
CA ALA A 13 -4.91 -10.26 29.75
C ALA A 13 -4.66 -8.97 28.95
N ALA A 14 -3.72 -9.00 27.99
CA ALA A 14 -3.49 -7.88 27.07
C ALA A 14 -4.65 -7.74 26.08
N ALA A 15 -5.19 -8.84 25.56
CA ALA A 15 -6.36 -8.83 24.70
C ALA A 15 -7.63 -8.34 25.41
N ALA A 16 -7.78 -8.59 26.72
CA ALA A 16 -8.91 -8.09 27.53
C ALA A 16 -8.81 -6.58 27.81
N ALA A 17 -7.62 -6.00 27.86
CA ALA A 17 -7.42 -4.56 28.05
C ALA A 17 -7.69 -3.73 26.79
N VAL A 18 -7.75 -4.35 25.62
CA VAL A 18 -8.04 -3.72 24.31
C VAL A 18 -9.55 -3.56 24.07
N GLY A 19 -10.41 -4.09 24.97
CA GLY A 19 -11.84 -4.29 24.72
C GLY A 19 -12.75 -3.07 24.66
N ALA A 20 -12.32 -1.86 25.03
CA ALA A 20 -13.19 -0.69 25.01
C ALA A 20 -12.77 0.41 24.01
N GLY A 21 -11.54 0.47 23.58
CA GLY A 21 -11.02 1.53 22.72
C GLY A 21 -10.47 1.04 21.35
N GLY A 22 -10.39 -0.27 21.15
CA GLY A 22 -9.77 -0.84 19.97
C GLY A 22 -8.23 -0.81 19.98
N ILE A 23 -7.63 -1.75 19.24
CA ILE A 23 -6.16 -1.95 19.20
C ILE A 23 -5.40 -0.71 18.71
N TYR A 24 -6.03 0.10 17.88
CA TYR A 24 -5.39 1.29 17.28
C TYR A 24 -5.21 2.45 18.27
N GLU A 25 -5.84 2.45 19.44
CA GLU A 25 -5.51 3.39 20.51
C GLU A 25 -4.12 3.15 21.11
N LEU A 26 -3.60 1.94 20.95
CA LEU A 26 -2.25 1.61 21.38
C LEU A 26 -1.17 2.23 20.46
N VAL A 27 -1.50 2.59 19.22
CA VAL A 27 -0.55 3.18 18.29
C VAL A 27 0.10 4.43 18.88
N ASP A 28 -0.70 5.36 19.44
CA ASP A 28 -0.21 6.59 20.06
C ASP A 28 0.61 6.34 21.32
N ARG A 29 0.33 5.25 22.03
CA ARG A 29 1.06 4.87 23.27
C ARG A 29 2.36 4.12 22.98
N LEU A 30 2.40 3.34 21.93
CA LEU A 30 3.53 2.46 21.59
C LEU A 30 4.40 3.04 20.49
N GLY A 31 3.84 3.89 19.65
CA GLY A 31 4.52 4.62 18.59
C GLY A 31 5.03 5.97 19.07
N SER A 32 5.97 6.51 18.35
CA SER A 32 6.39 7.90 18.45
C SER A 32 6.42 8.46 17.05
N ALA A 33 5.59 9.44 16.75
CA ALA A 33 5.76 10.21 15.53
C ALA A 33 7.11 10.91 15.62
N PRO A 34 7.96 10.84 14.58
CA PRO A 34 9.19 11.62 14.58
C PRO A 34 8.85 13.10 14.74
N ALA A 35 9.64 13.84 15.52
CA ALA A 35 9.52 15.29 15.61
C ALA A 35 9.76 15.85 14.20
N ARG A 36 8.70 16.31 13.55
CA ARG A 36 8.75 16.86 12.20
C ARG A 36 8.70 18.38 12.26
N PRO A 37 9.55 19.08 11.52
CA PRO A 37 9.37 20.50 11.36
C PRO A 37 8.01 20.76 10.70
N VAL A 38 7.22 21.65 11.26
CA VAL A 38 6.03 22.17 10.62
C VAL A 38 6.49 23.14 9.54
N VAL A 39 6.68 22.64 8.34
CA VAL A 39 6.94 23.47 7.16
C VAL A 39 5.60 23.63 6.47
N GLU A 40 5.14 24.87 6.33
CA GLU A 40 3.98 25.12 5.49
C GLU A 40 4.37 24.82 4.03
N PRO A 41 3.65 23.93 3.33
CA PRO A 41 3.93 23.66 1.94
C PRO A 41 3.83 24.96 1.12
N ALA A 42 4.69 25.14 0.15
CA ALA A 42 4.71 26.32 -0.74
C ALA A 42 3.46 26.43 -1.66
N GLY A 43 2.44 25.64 -1.40
CA GLY A 43 1.15 25.56 -2.10
C GLY A 43 0.63 24.12 -2.10
N MET A 44 -0.67 23.97 -2.43
CA MET A 44 -1.27 22.63 -2.58
C MET A 44 -0.88 22.05 -3.94
N PRO A 45 -0.25 20.86 -4.00
CA PRO A 45 0.06 20.21 -5.27
C PRO A 45 -1.24 19.84 -6.00
N PRO A 46 -1.24 19.80 -7.33
CA PRO A 46 -2.39 19.33 -8.10
C PRO A 46 -2.71 17.86 -7.83
N GLU A 47 -1.72 17.06 -7.46
CA GLU A 47 -1.85 15.65 -7.15
C GLU A 47 -2.38 15.45 -5.71
N GLN A 48 -3.49 14.71 -5.59
CA GLN A 48 -4.08 14.41 -4.28
C GLN A 48 -3.24 13.43 -3.44
N HIS A 49 -2.56 12.50 -4.10
CA HIS A 49 -1.85 11.40 -3.45
C HIS A 49 -0.51 11.81 -2.82
N LEU A 50 -0.01 12.99 -3.19
CA LEU A 50 1.18 13.56 -2.58
C LEU A 50 0.85 14.20 -1.24
N ILE A 51 1.72 13.98 -0.27
CA ILE A 51 1.71 14.61 1.05
C ILE A 51 3.16 14.98 1.37
N ASP A 52 3.38 16.11 2.00
CA ASP A 52 4.72 16.52 2.42
C ASP A 52 5.19 15.64 3.58
N LEU A 53 6.22 14.85 3.32
CA LEU A 53 6.78 13.85 4.22
C LEU A 53 8.24 14.17 4.51
N SER A 54 8.63 13.98 5.76
CA SER A 54 10.04 14.05 6.14
C SER A 54 10.80 12.82 5.63
N THR A 55 12.10 13.01 5.41
CA THR A 55 13.03 11.94 5.08
C THR A 55 14.04 11.73 6.20
N VAL A 56 14.48 10.48 6.35
CA VAL A 56 15.60 10.10 7.22
C VAL A 56 16.59 9.27 6.42
N HIS A 57 17.87 9.28 6.84
CA HIS A 57 18.86 8.40 6.25
C HIS A 57 19.02 7.15 7.11
N SER A 58 18.73 5.99 6.52
CA SER A 58 18.89 4.69 7.16
C SER A 58 19.76 3.79 6.27
N GLU A 59 20.83 3.24 6.80
CA GLU A 59 21.77 2.36 6.08
C GLU A 59 22.30 2.97 4.74
N GLY A 60 22.43 4.29 4.68
CA GLY A 60 22.89 5.02 3.48
C GLY A 60 21.83 5.15 2.38
N VAL A 61 20.58 4.91 2.70
CA VAL A 61 19.41 5.15 1.84
C VAL A 61 18.56 6.25 2.45
N GLU A 62 18.08 7.17 1.63
CA GLU A 62 17.06 8.13 2.01
C GLU A 62 15.70 7.43 2.08
N VAL A 63 15.07 7.49 3.24
CA VAL A 63 13.78 6.85 3.51
C VAL A 63 12.74 7.92 3.79
N VAL A 64 11.66 7.87 3.04
CA VAL A 64 10.48 8.71 3.28
C VAL A 64 9.69 8.13 4.44
N VAL A 65 9.52 8.90 5.52
CA VAL A 65 8.81 8.45 6.71
C VAL A 65 7.31 8.71 6.56
N PRO A 66 6.49 7.66 6.48
CA PRO A 66 5.04 7.83 6.34
C PRO A 66 4.41 8.41 7.60
N PRO A 67 3.18 8.95 7.52
CA PRO A 67 2.40 9.31 8.70
C PRO A 67 2.13 8.08 9.58
N LEU A 68 2.02 8.32 10.90
CA LEU A 68 1.83 7.26 11.90
C LEU A 68 0.53 6.48 11.70
N HIS A 69 -0.57 7.19 11.42
CA HIS A 69 -1.89 6.60 11.19
C HIS A 69 -2.30 6.71 9.73
N SER A 70 -2.95 5.67 9.26
CA SER A 70 -3.61 5.63 7.97
C SER A 70 -4.97 4.97 8.08
N GLU A 71 -5.95 5.50 7.38
CA GLU A 71 -7.29 4.92 7.29
C GLU A 71 -7.80 5.04 5.85
N ILE A 72 -8.36 3.96 5.31
CA ILE A 72 -9.12 3.99 4.06
C ILE A 72 -10.56 3.60 4.38
N VAL A 73 -11.49 4.46 3.96
CA VAL A 73 -12.92 4.16 3.98
C VAL A 73 -13.38 3.95 2.54
N THR A 74 -14.05 2.82 2.29
CA THR A 74 -14.72 2.56 1.02
C THR A 74 -16.22 2.71 1.17
N ALA A 75 -16.90 3.14 0.10
CA ALA A 75 -18.34 3.34 0.12
C ALA A 75 -18.97 3.10 -1.27
N THR A 76 -20.26 2.80 -1.26
CA THR A 76 -21.15 2.93 -2.40
C THR A 76 -21.96 4.23 -2.28
N LEU A 77 -22.50 4.69 -3.40
CA LEU A 77 -23.20 5.94 -3.50
C LEU A 77 -24.69 5.75 -3.84
N ASP A 78 -25.53 6.45 -3.10
CA ASP A 78 -26.94 6.68 -3.45
C ASP A 78 -27.18 8.18 -3.62
N VAL A 79 -27.18 8.66 -4.86
CA VAL A 79 -27.17 10.09 -5.20
C VAL A 79 -28.31 10.39 -6.17
N HIS A 80 -29.19 11.33 -5.78
CA HIS A 80 -30.25 11.84 -6.65
C HIS A 80 -29.80 13.07 -7.45
N ASP A 81 -29.02 13.96 -6.85
CA ASP A 81 -28.46 15.16 -7.48
C ASP A 81 -26.94 15.15 -7.39
N LEU A 82 -26.31 14.73 -8.48
CA LEU A 82 -24.85 14.63 -8.58
C LEU A 82 -24.15 15.99 -8.42
N ARG A 83 -24.76 17.06 -8.89
CA ARG A 83 -24.17 18.42 -8.79
C ARG A 83 -24.24 18.95 -7.36
N ALA A 84 -25.32 18.68 -6.63
CA ALA A 84 -25.40 19.00 -5.22
C ALA A 84 -24.38 18.20 -4.43
N ALA A 85 -24.32 16.87 -4.62
CA ALA A 85 -23.37 16.00 -3.96
C ALA A 85 -21.89 16.40 -4.24
N GLN A 86 -21.58 16.84 -5.47
CA GLN A 86 -20.26 17.35 -5.84
C GLN A 86 -19.89 18.59 -5.01
N ARG A 87 -20.81 19.56 -4.88
CA ARG A 87 -20.57 20.77 -4.07
C ARG A 87 -20.41 20.44 -2.60
N ASP A 88 -21.30 19.63 -2.06
CA ASP A 88 -21.30 19.28 -0.63
C ASP A 88 -19.99 18.57 -0.23
N LEU A 89 -19.54 17.61 -1.04
CA LEU A 89 -18.27 16.92 -0.81
C LEU A 89 -17.07 17.88 -0.95
N GLU A 90 -17.07 18.74 -1.98
CA GLU A 90 -15.96 19.66 -2.18
C GLU A 90 -15.86 20.70 -1.06
N ASP A 91 -16.98 21.18 -0.54
CA ASP A 91 -17.01 22.14 0.58
C ASP A 91 -16.43 21.51 1.86
N VAL A 92 -16.75 20.25 2.13
CA VAL A 92 -16.14 19.49 3.23
C VAL A 92 -14.62 19.34 3.04
N LEU A 93 -14.19 18.94 1.83
CA LEU A 93 -12.77 18.73 1.54
C LEU A 93 -11.98 20.04 1.61
N ARG A 94 -12.54 21.17 1.12
CA ARG A 94 -11.90 22.49 1.26
C ARG A 94 -11.78 22.92 2.71
N THR A 95 -12.80 22.62 3.51
CA THR A 95 -12.78 22.93 4.94
C THR A 95 -11.68 22.15 5.65
N LEU A 96 -11.46 20.88 5.30
CA LEU A 96 -10.38 20.06 5.82
C LEU A 96 -9.01 20.58 5.38
N ASP A 97 -8.85 20.92 4.09
CA ASP A 97 -7.61 21.50 3.56
C ASP A 97 -7.25 22.83 4.23
N ALA A 98 -8.24 23.68 4.52
CA ALA A 98 -8.03 24.96 5.21
C ALA A 98 -7.66 24.78 6.69
N ARG A 99 -8.11 23.70 7.32
CA ARG A 99 -7.87 23.42 8.74
C ARG A 99 -6.55 22.71 9.01
N HIS A 100 -6.11 21.88 8.08
CA HIS A 100 -4.96 21.00 8.26
C HIS A 100 -3.95 21.18 7.11
N PRO A 101 -2.68 21.49 7.41
CA PRO A 101 -1.63 21.53 6.39
C PRO A 101 -1.46 20.13 5.77
N LEU A 102 -1.06 20.08 4.49
CA LEU A 102 -0.81 18.84 3.75
C LEU A 102 0.54 18.22 4.14
N THR A 103 0.68 17.89 5.39
CA THR A 103 1.89 17.30 5.99
C THR A 103 1.52 16.08 6.81
N ALA A 104 2.51 15.28 7.20
CA ALA A 104 2.26 14.15 8.09
C ALA A 104 1.67 14.56 9.44
N ALA A 105 2.08 15.71 10.01
CA ALA A 105 1.53 16.24 11.26
C ALA A 105 0.12 16.87 11.08
N GLY A 106 -0.22 17.26 9.86
CA GLY A 106 -1.54 17.75 9.48
C GLY A 106 -2.45 16.62 9.02
N LEU A 107 -2.95 16.70 7.78
CA LEU A 107 -3.84 15.69 7.20
C LEU A 107 -3.65 15.59 5.69
N GLY A 108 -3.43 14.38 5.18
CA GLY A 108 -3.51 14.07 3.76
C GLY A 108 -4.83 13.34 3.45
N VAL A 109 -5.63 13.87 2.54
CA VAL A 109 -6.86 13.24 2.06
C VAL A 109 -6.74 12.98 0.56
N THR A 110 -6.98 11.73 0.17
CA THR A 110 -7.00 11.30 -1.25
C THR A 110 -8.33 10.63 -1.55
N VAL A 111 -9.11 11.20 -2.46
CA VAL A 111 -10.39 10.65 -2.93
C VAL A 111 -10.16 9.91 -4.24
N ALA A 112 -10.49 8.64 -4.27
CA ALA A 112 -10.28 7.73 -5.39
C ALA A 112 -11.61 7.11 -5.84
N TRP A 113 -11.85 7.02 -7.15
CA TRP A 113 -13.12 6.62 -7.73
C TRP A 113 -13.03 5.27 -8.43
N GLY A 114 -13.91 4.37 -8.07
CA GLY A 114 -13.98 3.01 -8.61
C GLY A 114 -14.68 2.95 -9.97
N MET A 115 -14.46 1.86 -10.70
CA MET A 115 -15.14 1.60 -11.97
C MET A 115 -16.67 1.70 -11.86
N PRO A 116 -17.33 1.19 -10.77
CA PRO A 116 -18.79 1.28 -10.66
C PRO A 116 -19.34 2.72 -10.70
N TYR A 117 -18.62 3.69 -10.12
CA TYR A 117 -18.98 5.10 -10.23
C TYR A 117 -19.05 5.56 -11.68
N PHE A 118 -17.99 5.28 -12.45
CA PHE A 118 -17.89 5.72 -13.84
C PHE A 118 -18.90 5.02 -14.75
N GLU A 119 -19.15 3.73 -14.53
CA GLU A 119 -20.11 2.93 -15.29
C GLU A 119 -21.56 3.35 -15.04
N ARG A 120 -21.89 3.74 -13.81
CA ARG A 120 -23.28 3.96 -13.37
C ARG A 120 -23.71 5.41 -13.37
N LEU A 121 -22.84 6.32 -12.91
CA LEU A 121 -23.23 7.72 -12.65
C LEU A 121 -22.82 8.67 -13.78
N VAL A 122 -21.72 8.42 -14.48
CA VAL A 122 -21.20 9.31 -15.53
C VAL A 122 -20.69 8.52 -16.77
N PRO A 123 -21.45 7.54 -17.31
CA PRO A 123 -20.94 6.62 -18.34
C PRO A 123 -20.53 7.28 -19.64
N ALA A 124 -21.26 8.30 -20.08
CA ALA A 124 -20.96 9.00 -21.34
C ALA A 124 -19.67 9.81 -21.22
N GLN A 125 -19.53 10.57 -20.14
CA GLN A 125 -18.35 11.37 -19.85
C GLN A 125 -17.13 10.48 -19.58
N ALA A 126 -17.33 9.37 -18.85
CA ALA A 126 -16.27 8.41 -18.60
C ALA A 126 -15.70 7.83 -19.91
N LYS A 127 -16.55 7.45 -20.85
CA LYS A 127 -16.11 6.96 -22.15
C LYS A 127 -15.27 7.98 -22.92
N ALA A 128 -15.56 9.28 -22.77
CA ALA A 128 -14.87 10.34 -23.49
C ALA A 128 -13.59 10.83 -22.80
N HIS A 129 -13.49 10.72 -21.46
CA HIS A 129 -12.49 11.45 -20.69
C HIS A 129 -11.61 10.58 -19.78
N LEU A 130 -11.92 9.28 -19.57
CA LEU A 130 -11.04 8.43 -18.79
C LEU A 130 -9.66 8.31 -19.46
N PRO A 131 -8.56 8.36 -18.67
CA PRO A 131 -7.22 8.32 -19.21
C PRO A 131 -6.91 6.96 -19.84
N TYR A 132 -6.06 6.98 -20.87
CA TYR A 132 -5.68 5.82 -21.65
C TYR A 132 -4.17 5.56 -21.58
N ASP A 133 -3.76 4.33 -21.31
CA ASP A 133 -2.36 3.92 -21.34
C ASP A 133 -1.98 3.53 -22.78
N ARG A 134 -1.23 4.40 -23.45
CA ARG A 134 -0.79 4.20 -24.82
C ARG A 134 0.25 3.08 -24.93
N ARG A 135 1.06 2.88 -23.90
CA ARG A 135 2.06 1.80 -23.86
C ARG A 135 1.39 0.42 -23.82
N ALA A 136 0.37 0.28 -22.99
CA ALA A 136 -0.38 -0.97 -22.83
C ALA A 136 -1.56 -1.10 -23.80
N ASN A 137 -1.89 -0.03 -24.55
CA ASN A 137 -3.03 0.05 -25.47
C ASN A 137 -4.36 -0.32 -24.79
N ARG A 138 -4.63 0.24 -23.61
CA ARG A 138 -5.82 -0.06 -22.80
C ARG A 138 -6.15 1.12 -21.85
N PRO A 139 -7.38 1.20 -21.30
CA PRO A 139 -7.71 2.22 -20.30
C PRO A 139 -6.75 2.19 -19.11
N ALA A 140 -6.43 3.34 -18.52
CA ALA A 140 -5.59 3.43 -17.34
C ALA A 140 -6.27 2.86 -16.09
N LEU A 141 -7.60 3.04 -15.95
CA LEU A 141 -8.39 2.35 -14.92
C LEU A 141 -8.86 1.01 -15.46
N LEU A 142 -8.43 -0.08 -14.83
CA LEU A 142 -8.75 -1.45 -15.23
C LEU A 142 -9.76 -2.09 -14.27
N PRO A 143 -10.64 -2.97 -14.79
CA PRO A 143 -11.43 -3.84 -13.94
C PRO A 143 -10.54 -4.66 -12.99
N THR A 144 -11.00 -4.85 -11.78
CA THR A 144 -10.30 -5.68 -10.81
C THR A 144 -10.38 -7.16 -11.20
N ARG A 145 -9.28 -7.89 -11.05
CA ARG A 145 -9.22 -9.32 -11.37
C ARG A 145 -8.46 -10.13 -10.34
N ARG A 146 -8.63 -11.45 -10.36
CA ARG A 146 -7.77 -12.40 -9.65
C ARG A 146 -6.48 -12.67 -10.42
N PHE A 147 -5.44 -12.98 -9.66
CA PHE A 147 -4.15 -13.40 -10.20
C PHE A 147 -3.89 -14.88 -9.87
N PRO A 148 -2.93 -15.53 -10.53
CA PRO A 148 -2.73 -16.98 -10.41
C PRO A 148 -2.53 -17.50 -8.97
N SER A 149 -1.88 -16.73 -8.07
CA SER A 149 -1.68 -17.12 -6.68
C SER A 149 -2.76 -16.63 -5.73
N ASP A 150 -3.77 -15.91 -6.20
CA ASP A 150 -4.88 -15.51 -5.35
C ASP A 150 -5.76 -16.72 -5.01
N PRO A 151 -6.23 -16.85 -3.77
CA PRO A 151 -7.28 -17.80 -3.42
C PRO A 151 -8.56 -17.59 -4.25
N SER A 152 -9.34 -18.65 -4.42
CA SER A 152 -10.66 -18.55 -5.06
C SER A 152 -11.60 -17.63 -4.29
N GLU A 153 -11.40 -17.51 -2.98
CA GLU A 153 -12.17 -16.71 -2.03
C GLU A 153 -11.84 -15.23 -2.08
N THR A 154 -10.75 -14.82 -2.74
CA THR A 154 -10.38 -13.39 -2.88
C THR A 154 -11.56 -12.60 -3.43
N LEU A 155 -12.02 -11.61 -2.68
CA LEU A 155 -13.13 -10.76 -3.07
C LEU A 155 -12.67 -9.65 -4.00
N LEU A 156 -13.30 -9.57 -5.16
CA LEU A 156 -13.14 -8.46 -6.09
C LEU A 156 -14.22 -7.43 -5.77
N GLU A 157 -13.82 -6.35 -5.11
CA GLU A 157 -14.74 -5.34 -4.62
C GLU A 157 -15.28 -4.45 -5.74
N ARG A 158 -16.41 -3.79 -5.48
CA ARG A 158 -17.10 -2.92 -6.42
C ARG A 158 -17.61 -1.64 -5.74
N ASN A 159 -16.74 -0.99 -4.97
CA ASN A 159 -17.06 0.29 -4.33
C ASN A 159 -17.03 1.42 -5.36
N ASP A 160 -17.88 2.43 -5.18
CA ASP A 160 -17.88 3.63 -6.00
C ASP A 160 -16.72 4.55 -5.67
N VAL A 161 -16.34 4.61 -4.39
CA VAL A 161 -15.32 5.52 -3.88
C VAL A 161 -14.49 4.88 -2.78
N ALA A 162 -13.23 5.31 -2.69
CA ALA A 162 -12.34 5.08 -1.55
C ALA A 162 -11.71 6.40 -1.13
N VAL A 163 -11.64 6.67 0.16
CA VAL A 163 -10.98 7.86 0.71
C VAL A 163 -9.84 7.41 1.62
N LEU A 164 -8.61 7.72 1.23
CA LEU A 164 -7.41 7.50 2.03
C LEU A 164 -7.13 8.75 2.85
N MET A 165 -7.06 8.59 4.17
CA MET A 165 -6.73 9.63 5.15
C MET A 165 -5.45 9.24 5.89
N ARG A 166 -4.48 10.17 5.99
CA ARG A 166 -3.17 9.92 6.59
C ARG A 166 -2.76 11.08 7.49
N SER A 167 -2.34 10.78 8.72
CA SER A 167 -1.89 11.79 9.68
C SER A 167 -1.04 11.13 10.79
N ASP A 168 -0.17 11.92 11.44
CA ASP A 168 0.46 11.52 12.70
C ASP A 168 -0.53 11.61 13.87
N ARG A 169 -1.72 12.21 13.66
CA ARG A 169 -2.74 12.45 14.66
C ARG A 169 -4.04 11.76 14.28
N ARG A 170 -4.44 10.80 15.08
CA ARG A 170 -5.66 10.04 14.84
C ARG A 170 -6.91 10.90 14.86
N GLU A 171 -6.95 11.90 15.74
CA GLU A 171 -8.08 12.82 15.84
C GLU A 171 -8.35 13.60 14.53
N HIS A 172 -7.33 13.88 13.73
CA HIS A 172 -7.51 14.51 12.42
C HIS A 172 -8.23 13.56 11.44
N ILE A 173 -7.86 12.28 11.46
CA ILE A 173 -8.49 11.25 10.62
C ILE A 173 -9.94 11.01 11.06
N ASP A 174 -10.18 10.88 12.36
CA ASP A 174 -11.54 10.66 12.90
C ASP A 174 -12.48 11.83 12.56
N ALA A 175 -12.01 13.07 12.71
CA ALA A 175 -12.75 14.26 12.32
C ALA A 175 -13.03 14.32 10.81
N ALA A 176 -12.03 13.99 9.98
CA ALA A 176 -12.19 13.97 8.53
C ALA A 176 -13.16 12.87 8.09
N ARG A 177 -13.03 11.65 8.65
CA ARG A 177 -13.97 10.56 8.37
C ARG A 177 -15.39 10.97 8.67
N THR A 178 -15.65 11.52 9.86
CA THR A 178 -16.97 11.98 10.26
C THR A 178 -17.48 13.04 9.30
N ALA A 179 -16.70 14.09 9.03
CA ALA A 179 -17.13 15.17 8.13
C ALA A 179 -17.47 14.69 6.70
N ILE A 180 -16.75 13.72 6.18
CA ILE A 180 -16.96 13.20 4.82
C ILE A 180 -18.13 12.21 4.79
N PHE A 181 -18.14 11.22 5.69
CA PHE A 181 -19.08 10.11 5.60
C PHE A 181 -20.40 10.32 6.35
N ASP A 182 -20.57 11.45 7.03
CA ASP A 182 -21.89 11.93 7.49
C ASP A 182 -22.70 12.56 6.34
N LEU A 183 -22.10 12.80 5.16
CA LEU A 183 -22.85 13.21 3.97
C LEU A 183 -23.82 12.10 3.56
N PRO A 184 -25.11 12.44 3.28
CA PRO A 184 -26.20 11.46 3.26
C PRO A 184 -26.16 10.46 2.09
N PHE A 185 -25.32 10.71 1.10
CA PHE A 185 -25.22 9.87 -0.09
C PHE A 185 -24.17 8.75 0.01
N PHE A 186 -23.40 8.67 1.10
CA PHE A 186 -22.45 7.59 1.30
C PHE A 186 -23.06 6.42 2.08
N THR A 187 -22.86 5.21 1.57
CA THR A 187 -23.06 3.97 2.32
C THR A 187 -21.70 3.30 2.49
N VAL A 188 -21.13 3.40 3.70
CA VAL A 188 -19.81 2.84 4.01
C VAL A 188 -19.84 1.32 3.91
N THR A 189 -18.87 0.78 3.18
CA THR A 189 -18.68 -0.66 2.95
C THR A 189 -17.52 -1.24 3.75
N SER A 190 -16.44 -0.47 3.99
CA SER A 190 -15.35 -0.87 4.87
C SER A 190 -14.64 0.34 5.50
N ILE A 191 -14.07 0.14 6.69
CA ILE A 191 -13.11 1.06 7.33
C ILE A 191 -11.84 0.27 7.58
N ARG A 192 -10.77 0.64 6.89
CA ARG A 192 -9.47 -0.04 6.91
C ARG A 192 -8.48 0.83 7.64
N ARG A 193 -8.18 0.46 8.87
CA ARG A 193 -7.26 1.18 9.74
C ARG A 193 -5.91 0.52 9.79
N GLY A 194 -4.91 1.35 10.04
CA GLY A 194 -3.59 0.83 10.30
C GLY A 194 -2.60 1.92 10.68
N PHE A 195 -1.36 1.50 10.72
CA PHE A 195 -0.26 2.29 11.20
C PHE A 195 1.00 2.02 10.38
N ALA A 196 1.87 2.99 10.36
CA ALA A 196 3.19 2.88 9.78
C ALA A 196 4.22 3.44 10.75
N GLY A 197 5.48 3.18 10.50
CA GLY A 197 6.58 3.73 11.28
C GLY A 197 7.26 2.73 12.20
N GLY A 198 8.30 3.21 12.86
CA GLY A 198 9.18 2.45 13.72
C GLY A 198 10.45 1.96 13.02
N GLY A 199 11.52 1.79 13.79
CA GLY A 199 12.78 1.24 13.30
C GLY A 199 13.78 2.26 12.76
N PHE A 200 13.36 3.36 12.20
CA PHE A 200 14.24 4.36 11.60
C PHE A 200 14.98 5.26 12.60
N ASP A 201 14.44 5.42 13.79
CA ASP A 201 14.93 6.32 14.83
C ASP A 201 15.74 5.61 15.92
N GLY A 202 16.10 4.34 15.68
CA GLY A 202 16.74 3.48 16.67
C GLY A 202 15.80 2.99 17.77
N GLY A 203 14.51 3.29 17.68
CA GLY A 203 13.45 2.82 18.56
C GLY A 203 13.07 1.34 18.27
N ARG A 204 12.23 0.78 19.13
CA ARG A 204 11.65 -0.54 18.88
C ARG A 204 10.55 -0.46 17.82
N SER A 205 10.55 -1.41 16.92
CA SER A 205 9.54 -1.61 15.88
C SER A 205 8.11 -1.44 16.40
N LEU A 206 7.38 -0.48 15.86
CA LEU A 206 5.96 -0.31 16.16
C LEU A 206 5.14 -1.54 15.69
N PRO A 207 5.35 -2.12 14.49
CA PRO A 207 4.72 -3.38 14.11
C PRO A 207 4.92 -4.50 15.14
N LYS A 208 6.13 -4.69 15.65
CA LYS A 208 6.41 -5.70 16.69
C LYS A 208 5.61 -5.43 17.97
N LYS A 209 5.64 -4.20 18.46
CA LYS A 209 4.92 -3.81 19.69
C LYS A 209 3.41 -4.04 19.55
N MET A 210 2.86 -3.64 18.42
CA MET A 210 1.44 -3.76 18.11
C MET A 210 1.01 -5.22 17.96
N ALA A 211 1.77 -6.02 17.20
CA ALA A 211 1.50 -7.45 17.02
C ALA A 211 1.60 -8.23 18.35
N MET A 212 2.59 -7.90 19.19
CA MET A 212 2.72 -8.49 20.53
C MET A 212 1.54 -8.11 21.43
N ALA A 213 1.11 -6.85 21.41
CA ALA A 213 -0.04 -6.40 22.20
C ALA A 213 -1.35 -7.05 21.75
N ALA A 214 -1.46 -7.35 20.46
CA ALA A 214 -2.60 -8.05 19.87
C ALA A 214 -2.56 -9.58 20.07
N GLY A 215 -1.45 -10.13 20.55
CA GLY A 215 -1.29 -11.57 20.71
C GLY A 215 -1.12 -12.35 19.40
N VAL A 216 -0.66 -11.69 18.33
CA VAL A 216 -0.46 -12.35 17.03
C VAL A 216 0.62 -13.44 17.14
N PRO A 217 0.37 -14.66 16.66
CA PRO A 217 1.38 -15.72 16.64
C PRO A 217 2.66 -15.29 15.89
N GLY A 218 3.83 -15.60 16.44
CA GLY A 218 5.13 -15.23 15.86
C GLY A 218 5.56 -13.76 16.06
N ALA A 219 4.75 -12.93 16.71
CA ALA A 219 5.05 -11.51 16.91
C ALA A 219 6.35 -11.23 17.68
N ASP A 220 6.71 -12.07 18.61
CA ASP A 220 7.95 -11.97 19.39
C ASP A 220 9.22 -12.17 18.55
N LEU A 221 9.09 -12.81 17.39
CA LEU A 221 10.16 -13.08 16.44
C LEU A 221 10.40 -11.93 15.45
N ILE A 222 9.49 -10.95 15.38
CA ILE A 222 9.70 -9.76 14.55
C ILE A 222 10.96 -9.03 15.03
N PRO A 223 11.90 -8.64 14.15
CA PRO A 223 13.09 -7.88 14.52
C PRO A 223 12.76 -6.55 15.20
N ASP A 224 13.58 -6.12 16.14
CA ASP A 224 13.35 -4.88 16.88
C ASP A 224 13.41 -3.61 15.99
N GLY A 225 14.13 -3.65 14.88
CA GLY A 225 14.21 -2.56 13.90
C GLY A 225 13.23 -2.68 12.73
N ALA A 226 12.28 -3.62 12.76
CA ALA A 226 11.39 -3.85 11.63
C ALA A 226 10.36 -2.72 11.45
N GLU A 227 10.19 -2.27 10.22
CA GLU A 227 9.19 -1.29 9.81
C GLU A 227 7.88 -1.97 9.36
N LEU A 228 7.98 -3.21 8.93
CA LEU A 228 6.89 -4.07 8.50
C LEU A 228 6.92 -5.38 9.30
N PHE A 229 5.80 -6.06 9.42
CA PHE A 229 5.71 -7.34 10.13
C PHE A 229 6.68 -8.39 9.61
N LEU A 230 6.95 -8.43 8.30
CA LEU A 230 7.90 -9.38 7.69
C LEU A 230 9.37 -9.09 8.02
N GLY A 231 9.68 -8.00 8.72
CA GLY A 231 11.02 -7.71 9.24
C GLY A 231 12.00 -7.09 8.25
N PHE A 232 11.61 -6.91 7.01
CA PHE A 232 12.43 -6.29 5.97
C PHE A 232 11.73 -5.04 5.43
N THR A 233 12.53 -4.01 5.13
CA THR A 233 12.05 -2.82 4.44
C THR A 233 12.44 -2.87 2.96
N SER A 234 11.56 -2.39 2.10
CA SER A 234 11.84 -2.27 0.67
C SER A 234 12.87 -1.18 0.34
N THR A 235 13.23 -0.37 1.33
CA THR A 235 14.19 0.74 1.21
C THR A 235 15.60 0.38 1.65
N GLN A 236 15.83 -0.84 2.14
CA GLN A 236 17.19 -1.28 2.46
C GLN A 236 18.08 -1.25 1.20
N LYS A 237 19.28 -0.67 1.33
CA LYS A 237 20.25 -0.56 0.23
C LYS A 237 20.56 -1.92 -0.40
N ALA A 238 20.80 -2.92 0.42
CA ALA A 238 21.01 -4.29 -0.04
C ALA A 238 19.74 -4.93 -0.59
N GLY A 239 18.57 -4.52 -0.13
CA GLY A 239 17.26 -4.95 -0.61
C GLY A 239 16.84 -4.32 -1.92
N LEU A 240 17.67 -3.48 -2.51
CA LEU A 240 17.43 -2.88 -3.81
C LEU A 240 16.29 -1.85 -3.81
N GLY A 241 16.20 -1.08 -2.74
CA GLY A 241 15.33 0.10 -2.69
C GLY A 241 15.64 1.07 -3.83
N PRO A 242 14.64 1.78 -4.36
CA PRO A 242 14.89 2.77 -5.40
C PRO A 242 15.60 3.99 -4.82
N GLY A 243 16.59 4.51 -5.55
CA GLY A 243 17.18 5.80 -5.21
C GLY A 243 16.27 6.99 -5.53
N LYS A 244 15.27 6.78 -6.38
CA LYS A 244 14.30 7.80 -6.83
C LYS A 244 12.97 7.16 -7.22
N ILE A 245 11.87 7.89 -7.03
CA ILE A 245 10.54 7.55 -7.51
C ILE A 245 10.15 8.55 -8.60
N ALA A 246 9.65 8.07 -9.74
CA ALA A 246 9.24 8.93 -10.84
C ALA A 246 7.95 9.67 -10.52
N ASN A 247 7.84 10.91 -10.98
CA ASN A 247 6.56 11.58 -11.07
C ASN A 247 5.73 10.92 -12.20
N HIS A 248 4.52 10.50 -11.90
CA HIS A 248 3.69 9.74 -12.82
C HIS A 248 3.31 10.52 -14.08
N GLU A 249 3.06 11.82 -13.94
CA GLU A 249 2.72 12.67 -15.08
C GLU A 249 3.87 12.80 -16.08
N THR A 250 5.09 12.81 -15.59
CA THR A 250 6.27 13.06 -16.43
C THR A 250 6.73 11.80 -17.18
N LEU A 251 6.27 10.61 -16.82
CA LEU A 251 6.58 9.36 -17.53
C LEU A 251 6.01 9.29 -18.96
N GLY A 252 4.92 10.01 -19.25
CA GLY A 252 4.50 10.30 -20.62
C GLY A 252 3.75 9.22 -21.40
N TYR A 253 3.46 8.07 -20.82
CA TYR A 253 2.73 7.00 -21.52
C TYR A 253 1.22 6.94 -21.18
N VAL A 254 0.81 7.61 -20.13
CA VAL A 254 -0.60 7.84 -19.79
C VAL A 254 -0.88 9.31 -19.95
N ASP A 255 -2.09 9.64 -20.42
CA ASP A 255 -2.49 11.02 -20.65
C ASP A 255 -2.94 11.69 -19.35
N LEU A 256 -1.97 11.90 -18.45
CA LEU A 256 -2.15 12.58 -17.16
C LEU A 256 -1.61 14.02 -17.17
N ARG A 257 -1.07 14.47 -18.30
CA ARG A 257 -0.47 15.82 -18.46
C ARG A 257 -1.42 16.84 -19.06
N SER A 258 -2.48 16.37 -19.70
CA SER A 258 -3.51 17.20 -20.33
C SER A 258 -4.87 16.60 -20.05
N GLY A 259 -5.93 17.37 -20.30
CA GLY A 259 -7.28 16.93 -20.12
C GLY A 259 -7.73 16.94 -18.65
N TYR A 260 -8.84 16.29 -18.43
CA TYR A 260 -9.57 16.33 -17.17
C TYR A 260 -8.77 15.75 -15.99
N PHE A 261 -8.03 14.68 -16.21
CA PHE A 261 -7.28 13.93 -15.18
C PHE A 261 -5.81 14.37 -15.06
N HIS A 262 -5.41 15.51 -15.60
CA HIS A 262 -4.06 16.06 -15.40
C HIS A 262 -3.78 16.28 -13.90
N GLY A 263 -2.73 15.65 -13.35
CA GLY A 263 -2.43 15.59 -11.93
C GLY A 263 -3.08 14.39 -11.22
N GLY A 264 -3.68 13.48 -11.98
CA GLY A 264 -4.28 12.27 -11.46
C GLY A 264 -3.33 11.05 -11.44
N THR A 265 -3.81 9.93 -10.92
CA THR A 265 -3.09 8.66 -10.88
C THR A 265 -4.05 7.48 -10.74
N HIS A 266 -3.59 6.28 -11.04
CA HIS A 266 -4.28 5.05 -10.70
C HIS A 266 -3.90 4.62 -9.27
N MET A 267 -4.86 4.16 -8.47
CA MET A 267 -4.65 3.57 -7.14
C MET A 267 -5.13 2.13 -7.13
N HIS A 268 -4.27 1.20 -6.67
CA HIS A 268 -4.69 -0.14 -6.31
C HIS A 268 -4.75 -0.27 -4.80
N LEU A 269 -5.82 -0.92 -4.32
CA LEU A 269 -6.05 -1.24 -2.92
C LEU A 269 -6.26 -2.75 -2.77
N SER A 270 -5.48 -3.39 -1.90
CA SER A 270 -5.70 -4.78 -1.47
C SER A 270 -5.61 -4.89 0.04
N HIS A 271 -6.38 -5.78 0.64
CA HIS A 271 -6.09 -6.30 1.98
C HIS A 271 -5.35 -7.63 1.83
N ILE A 272 -4.20 -7.73 2.47
CA ILE A 272 -3.31 -8.89 2.40
C ILE A 272 -3.06 -9.37 3.82
N ALA A 273 -3.45 -10.60 4.14
CA ALA A 273 -3.12 -11.27 5.39
C ALA A 273 -1.70 -11.83 5.33
N GLU A 274 -0.97 -11.75 6.43
CA GLU A 274 0.41 -12.17 6.58
C GLU A 274 0.52 -13.32 7.59
N ASP A 275 1.00 -14.48 7.15
CA ASP A 275 1.26 -15.63 8.02
C ASP A 275 2.62 -15.48 8.70
N LEU A 276 2.66 -14.74 9.81
CA LEU A 276 3.89 -14.48 10.56
C LEU A 276 4.43 -15.73 11.25
N GLU A 277 3.55 -16.64 11.66
CA GLU A 277 3.99 -17.89 12.28
C GLU A 277 4.75 -18.74 11.26
N ALA A 278 4.18 -18.94 10.07
CA ALA A 278 4.89 -19.63 8.99
C ALA A 278 6.18 -18.90 8.61
N TRP A 279 6.13 -17.56 8.51
CA TRP A 279 7.28 -16.75 8.12
C TRP A 279 8.45 -16.86 9.07
N TYR A 280 8.23 -16.82 10.38
CA TYR A 280 9.29 -16.82 11.36
C TYR A 280 9.68 -18.20 11.88
N LEU A 281 8.76 -19.18 11.86
CA LEU A 281 9.02 -20.52 12.38
C LEU A 281 9.46 -21.52 11.30
N ASN A 282 8.96 -21.36 10.06
CA ASN A 282 9.22 -22.30 8.97
C ASN A 282 10.31 -21.84 8.00
N PHE A 283 10.75 -20.57 8.08
CA PHE A 283 11.83 -20.02 7.28
C PHE A 283 12.94 -19.56 8.22
N ASP A 284 14.15 -20.06 8.00
CA ASP A 284 15.31 -19.47 8.63
C ASP A 284 15.63 -18.08 8.06
N PHE A 285 16.66 -17.42 8.59
CA PHE A 285 16.97 -16.06 8.17
C PHE A 285 17.38 -15.99 6.70
N ASP A 286 18.21 -16.92 6.23
CA ASP A 286 18.69 -16.93 4.86
C ASP A 286 17.56 -17.23 3.87
N GLU A 287 16.66 -18.14 4.21
CA GLU A 287 15.45 -18.38 3.40
C GLU A 287 14.53 -17.17 3.35
N ARG A 288 14.41 -16.41 4.44
CA ARG A 288 13.67 -15.14 4.42
C ARG A 288 14.31 -14.11 3.49
N LEU A 289 15.66 -14.04 3.46
CA LEU A 289 16.38 -13.18 2.52
C LEU A 289 16.13 -13.57 1.06
N LEU A 290 16.22 -14.87 0.77
CA LEU A 290 15.95 -15.39 -0.58
C LEU A 290 14.52 -15.09 -1.02
N THR A 291 13.57 -15.24 -0.11
CA THR A 291 12.13 -15.02 -0.36
C THR A 291 11.81 -13.54 -0.53
N ALA A 292 12.35 -12.69 0.34
CA ALA A 292 12.09 -11.24 0.30
C ALA A 292 12.81 -10.55 -0.86
N PHE A 293 14.05 -10.93 -1.14
CA PHE A 293 14.89 -10.21 -2.10
C PHE A 293 15.22 -11.05 -3.32
N ARG A 294 16.22 -11.92 -3.23
CA ARG A 294 16.65 -12.78 -4.34
C ARG A 294 17.69 -13.82 -3.89
N PRO A 295 17.93 -14.87 -4.68
CA PRO A 295 19.08 -15.74 -4.51
C PRO A 295 20.42 -14.99 -4.48
N GLY A 296 21.36 -15.44 -3.64
CA GLY A 296 22.67 -14.80 -3.48
C GLY A 296 22.74 -13.67 -2.44
N MET A 297 21.63 -13.36 -1.79
CA MET A 297 21.64 -12.50 -0.59
C MET A 297 22.09 -13.30 0.62
N THR A 298 22.84 -12.65 1.51
CA THR A 298 23.32 -13.22 2.77
C THR A 298 23.06 -12.27 3.93
N GLY A 299 22.92 -12.81 5.14
CA GLY A 299 22.86 -12.03 6.36
C GLY A 299 24.25 -11.72 6.92
N VAL A 300 24.50 -10.46 7.25
CA VAL A 300 25.71 -10.05 7.96
C VAL A 300 25.34 -9.52 9.33
N HIS A 301 25.97 -10.10 10.37
CA HIS A 301 25.75 -9.67 11.73
C HIS A 301 26.47 -8.36 12.01
N GLN A 302 25.72 -7.33 12.41
CA GLN A 302 26.25 -6.05 12.88
C GLN A 302 25.69 -5.78 14.29
N GLY A 303 26.49 -6.08 15.30
CA GLY A 303 26.05 -5.98 16.70
C GLY A 303 24.86 -6.92 16.99
N ARG A 304 23.70 -6.35 17.32
CA ARG A 304 22.47 -7.10 17.61
C ARG A 304 21.56 -7.30 16.39
N GLN A 305 21.91 -6.74 15.25
CA GLN A 305 21.11 -6.80 14.02
C GLN A 305 21.77 -7.69 12.98
N THR A 306 20.96 -8.34 12.17
CA THR A 306 21.42 -9.03 10.97
C THR A 306 20.91 -8.26 9.77
N ILE A 307 21.84 -7.74 8.97
CA ILE A 307 21.56 -6.86 7.85
C ILE A 307 21.70 -7.67 6.56
N PRO A 308 20.74 -7.59 5.64
CA PRO A 308 20.86 -8.19 4.33
C PRO A 308 22.02 -7.59 3.54
N GLN A 309 22.86 -8.43 2.93
CA GLN A 309 23.89 -8.00 1.99
C GLN A 309 23.84 -8.82 0.71
N GLY A 310 24.13 -8.19 -0.40
CA GLY A 310 24.15 -8.85 -1.69
C GLY A 310 24.48 -7.89 -2.84
N PRO A 311 24.46 -8.38 -4.08
CA PRO A 311 24.73 -7.57 -5.24
C PRO A 311 23.74 -6.40 -5.34
N ALA A 312 24.25 -5.18 -5.47
CA ALA A 312 23.44 -3.95 -5.57
C ALA A 312 22.66 -3.80 -6.90
N GLN A 313 22.79 -4.75 -7.82
CA GLN A 313 22.13 -4.70 -9.11
C GLN A 313 20.67 -5.12 -9.00
N PHE A 314 19.75 -4.35 -9.59
CA PHE A 314 18.39 -4.79 -9.75
C PHE A 314 18.25 -5.84 -10.87
N SER A 315 17.28 -6.73 -10.73
CA SER A 315 17.08 -7.83 -11.68
C SER A 315 16.32 -7.37 -12.90
N SER A 316 16.91 -7.59 -14.07
CA SER A 316 16.18 -7.60 -15.35
C SER A 316 15.41 -8.92 -15.50
N GLU A 317 14.50 -8.97 -16.46
CA GLU A 317 13.76 -10.19 -16.80
C GLU A 317 14.68 -11.37 -17.07
N SER A 318 15.73 -11.17 -17.89
CA SER A 318 16.70 -12.22 -18.22
C SER A 318 17.54 -12.67 -17.02
N GLN A 319 17.81 -11.78 -16.07
CA GLN A 319 18.49 -12.16 -14.83
C GLN A 319 17.58 -12.98 -13.93
N LEU A 320 16.33 -12.58 -13.78
CA LEU A 320 15.33 -13.33 -13.01
C LEU A 320 15.15 -14.75 -13.57
N GLU A 321 15.04 -14.86 -14.89
CA GLU A 321 14.94 -16.16 -15.57
C GLU A 321 16.15 -17.04 -15.31
N ARG A 322 17.37 -16.51 -15.48
CA ARG A 322 18.60 -17.26 -15.21
C ARG A 322 18.68 -17.71 -13.75
N GLN A 323 18.37 -16.82 -12.79
CA GLN A 323 18.35 -17.16 -11.38
C GLN A 323 17.35 -18.28 -11.08
N PHE A 324 16.16 -18.21 -11.67
CA PHE A 324 15.16 -19.25 -11.51
C PHE A 324 15.63 -20.60 -12.08
N HIS A 325 16.23 -20.64 -13.27
CA HIS A 325 16.77 -21.87 -13.84
C HIS A 325 17.92 -22.47 -13.01
N GLN A 326 18.72 -21.63 -12.35
CA GLN A 326 19.85 -22.08 -11.52
C GLN A 326 19.40 -22.56 -10.12
N THR A 327 18.37 -21.94 -9.54
CA THR A 327 18.04 -22.13 -8.12
C THR A 327 16.65 -22.73 -7.89
N GLY A 328 15.79 -22.76 -8.91
CA GLY A 328 14.38 -23.12 -8.81
C GLY A 328 13.53 -22.10 -8.03
N ARG A 329 14.07 -20.93 -7.70
CA ARG A 329 13.42 -19.91 -6.88
C ARG A 329 13.60 -18.51 -7.46
N PHE A 330 12.70 -17.60 -7.06
CA PHE A 330 12.87 -16.16 -7.21
C PHE A 330 12.35 -15.43 -5.97
N GLY A 331 13.00 -14.33 -5.61
CA GLY A 331 12.57 -13.48 -4.51
C GLY A 331 11.55 -12.43 -4.96
N HIS A 332 10.79 -11.93 -3.99
CA HIS A 332 9.78 -10.90 -4.24
C HIS A 332 10.37 -9.65 -4.93
N SER A 333 11.43 -9.08 -4.35
CA SER A 333 12.05 -7.87 -4.88
C SER A 333 12.57 -8.06 -6.31
N ALA A 334 13.28 -9.17 -6.57
CA ALA A 334 13.81 -9.49 -7.90
C ALA A 334 12.70 -9.68 -8.94
N SER A 335 11.59 -10.32 -8.58
CA SER A 335 10.49 -10.60 -9.50
C SER A 335 9.84 -9.34 -10.05
N ILE A 336 9.65 -8.33 -9.21
CA ILE A 336 8.94 -7.10 -9.59
C ILE A 336 9.85 -6.02 -10.19
N GLN A 337 11.18 -6.13 -10.06
CA GLN A 337 12.08 -5.06 -10.48
C GLN A 337 12.05 -4.81 -12.00
N ALA A 338 11.91 -5.84 -12.81
CA ALA A 338 11.82 -5.71 -14.26
C ALA A 338 10.57 -4.96 -14.74
N THR A 339 9.54 -4.88 -13.91
CA THR A 339 8.25 -4.24 -14.24
C THR A 339 7.99 -2.96 -13.44
N SER A 340 8.63 -2.80 -12.29
CA SER A 340 8.43 -1.67 -11.37
C SER A 340 9.54 -0.61 -11.44
N ARG A 341 10.57 -0.82 -12.25
CA ARG A 341 11.70 0.10 -12.39
C ARG A 341 11.90 0.50 -13.84
N LEU A 342 12.44 1.71 -14.05
CA LEU A 342 12.94 2.09 -15.35
C LEU A 342 14.20 1.27 -15.68
N LEU A 343 14.19 0.57 -16.80
CA LEU A 343 15.27 -0.34 -17.19
C LEU A 343 16.45 0.38 -17.87
N GLN A 344 16.25 1.66 -18.21
CA GLN A 344 17.25 2.56 -18.80
C GLN A 344 16.98 3.98 -18.32
N ASP A 345 17.96 4.87 -18.53
CA ASP A 345 17.76 6.30 -18.34
C ASP A 345 16.62 6.77 -19.26
N THR A 346 15.68 7.51 -18.70
CA THR A 346 14.46 7.93 -19.39
C THR A 346 14.26 9.43 -19.17
N THR A 347 14.13 10.17 -20.26
CA THR A 347 13.75 11.58 -20.18
C THR A 347 12.23 11.66 -20.14
N GLY A 348 11.70 12.25 -19.08
CA GLY A 348 10.28 12.52 -18.92
C GLY A 348 9.80 13.56 -19.94
N ALA A 349 8.51 13.65 -20.08
CA ALA A 349 7.89 14.55 -21.05
C ALA A 349 8.06 16.05 -20.73
N ASP A 350 8.42 16.38 -19.49
CA ASP A 350 8.80 17.73 -19.01
C ASP A 350 10.32 17.99 -19.07
N GLY A 351 11.11 17.05 -19.61
CA GLY A 351 12.56 17.10 -19.67
C GLY A 351 13.27 16.58 -18.43
N THR A 352 12.55 16.13 -17.40
CA THR A 352 13.16 15.53 -16.20
C THR A 352 13.89 14.24 -16.57
N LEU A 353 15.16 14.12 -16.21
CA LEU A 353 15.93 12.90 -16.37
C LEU A 353 15.69 11.96 -15.18
N TYR A 354 15.19 10.77 -15.48
CA TYR A 354 15.03 9.66 -14.55
C TYR A 354 16.12 8.60 -14.83
N PRO A 355 17.03 8.36 -13.88
CA PRO A 355 18.07 7.35 -14.08
C PRO A 355 17.47 5.94 -14.06
N LYS A 356 18.18 5.02 -14.70
CA LYS A 356 17.91 3.59 -14.61
C LYS A 356 17.74 3.16 -13.15
N GLY A 357 16.71 2.35 -12.86
CA GLY A 357 16.37 1.91 -11.51
C GLY A 357 15.39 2.82 -10.77
N THR A 358 15.00 3.97 -11.34
CA THR A 358 13.92 4.80 -10.78
C THR A 358 12.63 3.98 -10.66
N ALA A 359 11.98 4.05 -9.49
CA ALA A 359 10.72 3.34 -9.27
C ALA A 359 9.56 4.03 -9.98
N ILE A 360 8.67 3.23 -10.57
CA ILE A 360 7.41 3.69 -11.13
C ILE A 360 6.33 3.79 -10.03
N PRO A 361 6.09 2.72 -9.21
CA PRO A 361 5.04 2.76 -8.21
C PRO A 361 5.41 3.66 -7.02
N GLN A 362 4.41 4.37 -6.50
CA GLN A 362 4.49 5.08 -5.23
C GLN A 362 3.62 4.34 -4.20
N ARG A 363 4.23 3.88 -3.13
CA ARG A 363 3.55 3.10 -2.11
C ARG A 363 3.04 4.01 -0.99
N ALA A 364 1.85 3.69 -0.50
CA ALA A 364 1.23 4.28 0.69
C ALA A 364 0.59 3.19 1.55
N ASP A 365 1.14 2.00 1.51
CA ASP A 365 0.70 0.85 2.30
C ASP A 365 1.00 1.02 3.79
N PHE A 366 0.19 0.37 4.61
CA PHE A 366 0.30 0.44 6.05
C PHE A 366 -0.09 -0.88 6.72
N ASN A 367 0.53 -1.17 7.86
CA ASN A 367 0.26 -2.38 8.64
C ASN A 367 -1.14 -2.34 9.25
N THR A 368 -1.79 -3.49 9.33
CA THR A 368 -3.08 -3.65 10.00
C THR A 368 -3.11 -4.90 10.89
N LEU A 369 -3.98 -4.90 11.88
CA LEU A 369 -4.13 -6.01 12.84
C LEU A 369 -5.58 -6.43 13.04
N ASP A 370 -6.53 -5.78 12.41
CA ASP A 370 -7.94 -6.11 12.56
C ASP A 370 -8.63 -6.42 11.22
N ASN A 371 -9.82 -6.98 11.33
CA ASN A 371 -10.69 -7.15 10.20
C ASN A 371 -11.35 -5.82 9.82
N PRO A 372 -11.03 -5.21 8.66
CA PRO A 372 -11.61 -3.95 8.24
C PRO A 372 -13.10 -4.03 7.95
N PHE A 373 -13.66 -5.25 7.87
CA PHE A 373 -15.07 -5.53 7.61
C PHE A 373 -15.85 -5.95 8.85
N ALA A 374 -15.28 -5.78 10.05
CA ALA A 374 -15.93 -6.15 11.31
C ALA A 374 -17.29 -5.47 11.54
N PHE A 375 -17.54 -4.34 10.86
CA PHE A 375 -18.82 -3.63 10.88
C PHE A 375 -19.70 -3.89 9.63
N SER A 376 -19.23 -4.74 8.70
CA SER A 376 -19.97 -5.12 7.49
C SER A 376 -21.37 -5.67 7.86
N SER A 377 -22.35 -5.32 7.05
CA SER A 377 -23.71 -5.87 7.15
C SER A 377 -23.79 -7.37 6.86
N ASP A 378 -22.77 -7.94 6.26
CA ASP A 378 -22.65 -9.37 5.97
C ASP A 378 -21.27 -9.93 6.41
N PRO A 379 -21.05 -10.12 7.72
CA PRO A 379 -19.78 -10.65 8.23
C PRO A 379 -19.46 -12.07 7.74
N LYS A 380 -20.47 -12.84 7.29
CA LYS A 380 -20.27 -14.19 6.77
C LYS A 380 -19.65 -14.17 5.37
N ARG A 381 -19.95 -13.15 4.59
CA ARG A 381 -19.40 -12.96 3.26
C ARG A 381 -17.90 -12.62 3.29
N ASP A 382 -17.47 -11.91 4.31
CA ASP A 382 -16.09 -11.47 4.42
C ASP A 382 -15.11 -12.61 4.73
N GLY A 383 -15.60 -13.70 5.34
CA GLY A 383 -14.78 -14.87 5.69
C GLY A 383 -13.63 -14.58 6.64
N MET A 384 -13.58 -13.36 7.22
CA MET A 384 -12.47 -12.93 8.06
C MET A 384 -12.76 -13.17 9.54
N SER A 385 -11.72 -13.58 10.27
CA SER A 385 -11.78 -13.73 11.72
C SER A 385 -12.01 -12.39 12.41
N LYS A 386 -12.66 -12.44 13.58
CA LYS A 386 -12.72 -11.31 14.52
C LYS A 386 -11.46 -11.18 15.36
N GLU A 387 -10.59 -12.20 15.32
CA GLU A 387 -9.32 -12.19 16.04
C GLU A 387 -8.31 -11.33 15.31
N ALA A 388 -7.41 -10.71 16.07
CA ALA A 388 -6.33 -9.91 15.51
C ALA A 388 -5.41 -10.80 14.64
N SER A 389 -5.17 -10.37 13.41
CA SER A 389 -4.25 -11.03 12.50
C SER A 389 -3.38 -9.99 11.81
N ALA A 390 -2.10 -10.29 11.66
CA ALA A 390 -1.20 -9.41 10.92
C ALA A 390 -1.60 -9.32 9.46
N GLY A 391 -1.48 -8.14 8.91
CA GLY A 391 -1.73 -7.89 7.51
C GLY A 391 -1.26 -6.51 7.07
N VAL A 392 -1.42 -6.26 5.79
CA VAL A 392 -1.14 -4.97 5.18
C VAL A 392 -2.32 -4.53 4.31
N HIS A 393 -2.72 -3.28 4.46
CA HIS A 393 -3.49 -2.60 3.43
C HIS A 393 -2.51 -2.09 2.39
N PHE A 394 -2.36 -2.85 1.32
CA PHE A 394 -1.47 -2.54 0.23
C PHE A 394 -2.11 -1.47 -0.66
N VAL A 395 -1.58 -0.26 -0.55
CA VAL A 395 -1.99 0.88 -1.34
C VAL A 395 -0.82 1.29 -2.22
N VAL A 396 -1.04 1.26 -3.53
CA VAL A 396 -0.01 1.67 -4.48
C VAL A 396 -0.60 2.55 -5.56
N PHE A 397 0.08 3.66 -5.80
CA PHE A 397 -0.20 4.57 -6.91
C PHE A 397 0.71 4.24 -8.08
N ASN A 398 0.15 4.22 -9.27
CA ASN A 398 0.84 3.96 -10.52
C ASN A 398 0.25 4.86 -11.61
N PRO A 399 0.98 5.15 -12.69
CA PRO A 399 0.41 5.86 -13.84
C PRO A 399 -0.83 5.17 -14.40
N SER A 400 -0.83 3.83 -14.44
CA SER A 400 -1.98 3.04 -14.90
C SER A 400 -2.14 1.73 -14.14
N GLY A 401 -3.30 1.09 -14.29
CA GLY A 401 -3.57 -0.25 -13.77
C GLY A 401 -2.71 -1.33 -14.39
N ASP A 402 -2.21 -1.12 -15.60
CA ASP A 402 -1.26 -2.04 -16.26
C ASP A 402 0.05 -2.16 -15.51
N ASP A 403 0.56 -1.07 -14.93
CA ASP A 403 1.77 -1.11 -14.11
C ASP A 403 1.60 -2.02 -12.90
N PHE A 404 0.46 -1.91 -12.22
CA PHE A 404 0.13 -2.80 -11.10
C PHE A 404 -0.03 -4.26 -11.56
N GLU A 405 -0.80 -4.50 -12.65
CA GLU A 405 -1.04 -5.86 -13.13
C GLU A 405 0.28 -6.56 -13.52
N ARG A 406 1.18 -5.87 -14.21
CA ARG A 406 2.49 -6.43 -14.57
C ARG A 406 3.33 -6.78 -13.35
N ASN A 407 3.36 -5.90 -12.34
CA ASN A 407 4.07 -6.15 -11.10
C ASN A 407 3.49 -7.38 -10.38
N ARG A 408 2.17 -7.48 -10.29
CA ARG A 408 1.51 -8.59 -9.62
C ARG A 408 1.68 -9.91 -10.37
N LEU A 409 1.64 -9.89 -11.71
CA LEU A 409 1.92 -11.06 -12.55
C LEU A 409 3.37 -11.52 -12.42
N ALA A 410 4.32 -10.59 -12.31
CA ALA A 410 5.74 -10.92 -12.10
C ALA A 410 5.96 -11.67 -10.78
N MET A 411 5.21 -11.34 -9.72
CA MET A 411 5.20 -12.12 -8.47
C MET A 411 4.67 -13.55 -8.67
N ASP A 412 3.87 -13.78 -9.69
CA ASP A 412 3.37 -15.11 -10.07
C ASP A 412 4.28 -15.82 -11.11
N GLY A 413 5.45 -15.25 -11.36
CA GLY A 413 6.39 -15.79 -12.35
C GLY A 413 5.95 -15.58 -13.81
N VAL A 414 5.00 -14.67 -14.05
CA VAL A 414 4.60 -14.29 -15.41
C VAL A 414 5.39 -13.04 -15.81
N LEU A 415 6.36 -13.23 -16.68
CA LEU A 415 7.28 -12.18 -17.14
C LEU A 415 6.63 -11.28 -18.20
N PRO A 416 7.20 -10.09 -18.47
CA PRO A 416 6.81 -9.30 -19.64
C PRO A 416 6.84 -10.15 -20.91
N GLY A 417 5.91 -9.92 -21.84
CA GLY A 417 5.75 -10.78 -23.01
C GLY A 417 5.01 -12.11 -22.79
N GLY A 418 4.56 -12.38 -21.55
CA GLY A 418 3.70 -13.53 -21.23
C GLY A 418 4.45 -14.84 -20.97
N LYS A 419 5.78 -14.82 -20.96
CA LYS A 419 6.59 -16.00 -20.58
C LYS A 419 6.33 -16.36 -19.12
N LYS A 420 6.16 -17.65 -18.82
CA LYS A 420 5.88 -18.16 -17.48
C LYS A 420 7.04 -18.98 -16.96
N LEU A 421 7.48 -18.69 -15.74
CA LEU A 421 8.33 -19.57 -14.96
C LEU A 421 7.49 -20.72 -14.40
N ALA A 422 8.02 -21.95 -14.43
CA ALA A 422 7.28 -23.15 -14.01
C ALA A 422 7.21 -23.29 -12.48
N VAL A 423 6.64 -22.32 -11.79
CA VAL A 423 6.43 -22.36 -10.34
C VAL A 423 4.95 -22.50 -10.03
N PRO A 424 4.55 -23.55 -9.27
CA PRO A 424 3.17 -23.66 -8.82
C PRO A 424 2.75 -22.45 -7.97
N PRO A 425 1.50 -21.99 -8.09
CA PRO A 425 0.99 -20.89 -7.27
C PRO A 425 1.17 -21.16 -5.77
N ARG A 426 1.53 -20.11 -5.02
CA ARG A 426 1.75 -20.14 -3.55
C ARG A 426 2.88 -21.11 -3.11
N ASN A 427 3.71 -21.55 -4.03
CA ASN A 427 4.87 -22.36 -3.69
C ASN A 427 5.91 -21.52 -2.94
N ARG A 428 6.64 -22.16 -2.01
CA ARG A 428 7.74 -21.55 -1.24
C ARG A 428 8.82 -20.89 -2.11
N ALA A 429 8.97 -21.32 -3.35
CA ALA A 429 9.89 -20.76 -4.32
C ALA A 429 9.40 -19.45 -4.97
N GLN A 430 8.18 -18.99 -4.67
CA GLN A 430 7.49 -17.87 -5.32
C GLN A 430 7.50 -16.57 -4.48
N GLY A 431 8.59 -16.28 -3.79
CA GLY A 431 8.70 -15.07 -2.99
C GLY A 431 7.61 -14.97 -1.92
N PHE A 432 7.14 -13.78 -1.66
CA PHE A 432 6.12 -13.54 -0.62
C PHE A 432 4.76 -14.19 -0.86
N ASN A 433 4.43 -14.61 -2.09
CA ASN A 433 3.17 -15.33 -2.33
C ASN A 433 3.04 -16.64 -1.54
N SER A 434 4.14 -17.13 -0.95
CA SER A 434 4.16 -18.29 -0.06
C SER A 434 3.58 -18.02 1.34
N VAL A 435 3.61 -16.76 1.79
CA VAL A 435 3.19 -16.35 3.16
C VAL A 435 2.17 -15.22 3.16
N LEU A 436 1.85 -14.66 1.99
CA LEU A 436 0.86 -13.59 1.83
C LEU A 436 -0.41 -14.13 1.19
N THR A 437 -1.56 -13.71 1.70
CA THR A 437 -2.88 -14.08 1.17
C THR A 437 -3.70 -12.83 0.91
N THR A 438 -3.97 -12.53 -0.36
CA THR A 438 -4.89 -11.43 -0.72
C THR A 438 -6.32 -11.86 -0.44
N THR A 439 -7.02 -11.11 0.41
CA THR A 439 -8.42 -11.36 0.75
C THR A 439 -9.38 -10.49 -0.07
N HIS A 440 -9.03 -9.21 -0.27
CA HIS A 440 -9.84 -8.23 -0.98
C HIS A 440 -8.99 -7.38 -1.89
N ARG A 441 -9.55 -6.91 -3.01
CA ARG A 441 -8.89 -5.93 -3.86
C ARG A 441 -9.84 -5.12 -4.73
N GLN A 442 -9.42 -3.91 -5.07
CA GLN A 442 -10.06 -3.06 -6.05
C GLN A 442 -9.08 -2.06 -6.67
N ASN A 443 -9.38 -1.64 -7.90
CA ASN A 443 -8.72 -0.56 -8.61
C ASN A 443 -9.57 0.71 -8.58
N PHE A 444 -8.89 1.86 -8.46
CA PHE A 444 -9.50 3.17 -8.44
C PHE A 444 -8.72 4.15 -9.33
N LEU A 445 -9.38 5.19 -9.77
CA LEU A 445 -8.76 6.36 -10.40
C LEU A 445 -8.79 7.52 -9.39
N VAL A 446 -7.64 8.15 -9.19
CA VAL A 446 -7.50 9.34 -8.36
C VAL A 446 -7.44 10.54 -9.30
N PRO A 447 -8.47 11.39 -9.35
CA PRO A 447 -8.41 12.61 -10.14
C PRO A 447 -7.47 13.64 -9.51
N PRO A 448 -7.09 14.69 -10.23
CA PRO A 448 -6.38 15.81 -9.62
C PRO A 448 -7.22 16.50 -8.55
N ARG A 449 -6.57 17.22 -7.64
CA ARG A 449 -7.24 17.91 -6.53
C ARG A 449 -8.41 18.79 -6.95
N ARG A 450 -8.28 19.51 -8.09
CA ARG A 450 -9.34 20.37 -8.63
C ARG A 450 -10.62 19.64 -9.04
N ASN A 451 -10.53 18.33 -9.35
CA ASN A 451 -11.61 17.48 -9.86
C ASN A 451 -11.90 16.29 -8.93
N ARG A 452 -11.51 16.37 -7.66
CA ARG A 452 -11.57 15.23 -6.72
C ARG A 452 -12.97 14.83 -6.29
N SER A 453 -13.93 15.76 -6.35
CA SER A 453 -15.30 15.55 -5.91
C SER A 453 -16.18 15.24 -7.12
N PHE A 454 -16.73 14.02 -7.15
CA PHE A 454 -17.61 13.55 -8.23
C PHE A 454 -17.09 13.89 -9.64
N PRO A 455 -15.93 13.36 -10.06
CA PRO A 455 -15.30 13.73 -11.30
C PRO A 455 -16.19 13.50 -12.52
N LEU A 456 -16.10 14.41 -13.51
CA LEU A 456 -16.84 14.41 -14.76
C LEU A 456 -18.32 14.84 -14.65
N VAL A 457 -18.85 15.07 -13.47
CA VAL A 457 -20.25 15.48 -13.29
C VAL A 457 -20.51 16.84 -13.93
N GLU A 458 -19.52 17.75 -13.95
CA GLU A 458 -19.65 19.10 -14.54
C GLU A 458 -19.62 19.11 -16.09
N LEU A 459 -19.23 18.02 -16.73
CA LEU A 459 -19.22 17.86 -18.18
C LEU A 459 -20.57 17.33 -18.70
#